data_338758aa88bfa9cd3f37a4afc6e17e8e
#
_entry.id   338758aa88bfa9cd3f37a4afc6e17e8e
#
_cell.length_a   1.000
_cell.length_b   1.000
_cell.length_c   1.000
_cell.angle_alpha   90.00
_cell.angle_beta   90.00
_cell.angle_gamma   90.00
#
_symmetry.space_group_name_H-M   'P 1'
#
loop_
_entity.id
_entity.type
_entity.pdbx_description
1 polymer ?
#
loop_
_entity_poly.entity_id
_entity_poly.type
_entity_poly.pdbx_seq_one_letter_code
_entity_poly.pdbx_strand_id
1 'polypeptide(L)'
;MKTDSKLQSDIQAELRADPRVADAEIGVAVKDGVVTLTGNVPTYAQKHAAERAAERVSGVRAIAEELEIKLPTALERTDTDIAHAAADMLTWDIEVPDDKVKVKVENGWVTIDGEADWQYQKSAAERAVRYLTGVRGVSNLIRIKPRVSTYDVSQHIKDALRRTAETDANRIQVEAQSGKVTLRGSVRSWAERQDAERAAWTASGVTAVDDKLMISP
;
A
#
# COMPACT_ATOMS: atom_id res chain seq x y z
N MET A 1 22.08 5.49 13.68
CA MET A 1 20.61 5.66 13.78
C MET A 1 20.28 7.14 13.78
N LYS A 2 19.25 7.55 13.05
CA LYS A 2 18.72 8.92 13.16
C LYS A 2 18.11 9.12 14.55
N THR A 3 18.22 10.32 15.12
CA THR A 3 17.49 10.66 16.35
C THR A 3 16.00 10.86 16.02
N ASP A 4 15.11 10.65 16.99
CA ASP A 4 13.67 10.86 16.80
C ASP A 4 13.35 12.30 16.33
N SER A 5 14.04 13.30 16.85
CA SER A 5 13.89 14.68 16.41
C SER A 5 14.30 14.91 14.93
N LYS A 6 15.38 14.25 14.48
CA LYS A 6 15.79 14.32 13.07
C LYS A 6 14.79 13.60 12.18
N LEU A 7 14.30 12.43 12.62
CA LEU A 7 13.30 11.64 11.90
C LEU A 7 11.98 12.42 11.77
N GLN A 8 11.53 13.07 12.85
CA GLN A 8 10.37 13.95 12.82
C GLN A 8 10.52 15.09 11.80
N SER A 9 11.67 15.76 11.81
CA SER A 9 11.94 16.84 10.86
C SER A 9 11.96 16.36 9.41
N ASP A 10 12.55 15.17 9.14
CA ASP A 10 12.61 14.58 7.80
C ASP A 10 11.21 14.21 7.30
N ILE A 11 10.35 13.63 8.16
CA ILE A 11 8.96 13.31 7.81
C ILE A 11 8.15 14.57 7.52
N GLN A 12 8.30 15.62 8.36
CA GLN A 12 7.62 16.89 8.11
C GLN A 12 8.07 17.52 6.78
N ALA A 13 9.36 17.42 6.44
CA ALA A 13 9.87 17.90 5.15
C ALA A 13 9.28 17.10 3.98
N GLU A 14 9.18 15.78 4.10
CA GLU A 14 8.61 14.91 3.07
C GLU A 14 7.11 15.17 2.86
N LEU A 15 6.34 15.37 3.96
CA LEU A 15 4.92 15.73 3.89
C LEU A 15 4.71 17.08 3.17
N ARG A 16 5.55 18.08 3.46
CA ARG A 16 5.48 19.39 2.79
C ARG A 16 5.89 19.34 1.31
N ALA A 17 6.78 18.41 0.95
CA ALA A 17 7.25 18.26 -0.42
C ALA A 17 6.24 17.49 -1.30
N ASP A 18 5.30 16.74 -0.72
CA ASP A 18 4.31 15.98 -1.48
C ASP A 18 3.08 16.86 -1.80
N PRO A 19 2.86 17.25 -3.07
CA PRO A 19 1.77 18.14 -3.45
C PRO A 19 0.36 17.54 -3.25
N ARG A 20 0.28 16.23 -2.98
CA ARG A 20 -0.98 15.53 -2.70
C ARG A 20 -1.40 15.67 -1.24
N VAL A 21 -0.47 16.03 -0.37
CA VAL A 21 -0.72 16.22 1.06
C VAL A 21 -1.00 17.70 1.29
N ALA A 22 -2.20 18.04 1.73
CA ALA A 22 -2.55 19.43 2.03
C ALA A 22 -1.81 19.91 3.27
N ASP A 23 -1.32 21.12 3.19
CA ASP A 23 -0.30 21.72 4.03
C ASP A 23 -0.58 21.79 5.53
N ALA A 24 -1.79 21.63 6.02
CA ALA A 24 -2.04 22.44 7.18
C ALA A 24 -2.18 21.69 8.50
N GLU A 25 -2.60 20.45 8.51
CA GLU A 25 -3.14 19.92 9.76
C GLU A 25 -2.61 18.54 10.15
N ILE A 26 -1.44 18.13 9.64
CA ILE A 26 -0.83 16.85 10.01
C ILE A 26 0.23 17.07 11.08
N GLY A 27 -0.09 16.62 12.29
CA GLY A 27 0.86 16.52 13.40
C GLY A 27 1.74 15.27 13.22
N VAL A 28 3.03 15.41 13.49
CA VAL A 28 3.99 14.30 13.47
C VAL A 28 4.67 14.21 14.83
N ALA A 29 4.54 13.08 15.48
CA ALA A 29 5.33 12.72 16.67
C ALA A 29 6.17 11.48 16.38
N VAL A 30 7.36 11.40 16.95
CA VAL A 30 8.25 10.25 16.80
C VAL A 30 8.79 9.83 18.15
N LYS A 31 8.72 8.52 18.43
CA LYS A 31 9.32 7.92 19.61
C LYS A 31 9.89 6.54 19.26
N ASP A 32 11.18 6.35 19.52
CA ASP A 32 11.90 5.11 19.24
C ASP A 32 11.74 4.60 17.79
N GLY A 33 11.66 5.55 16.82
CA GLY A 33 11.42 5.26 15.40
C GLY A 33 9.97 4.91 15.05
N VAL A 34 9.03 4.94 16.01
CA VAL A 34 7.59 4.83 15.78
C VAL A 34 7.04 6.23 15.51
N VAL A 35 6.40 6.39 14.37
CA VAL A 35 5.80 7.66 13.93
C VAL A 35 4.31 7.65 14.24
N THR A 36 3.79 8.72 14.84
CA THR A 36 2.36 8.96 14.98
C THR A 36 1.97 10.14 14.10
N LEU A 37 1.05 9.91 13.16
CA LEU A 37 0.43 10.94 12.31
C LEU A 37 -0.94 11.27 12.87
N THR A 38 -1.16 12.52 13.27
CA THR A 38 -2.43 13.00 13.84
C THR A 38 -2.97 14.17 13.05
N GLY A 39 -4.27 14.44 13.17
CA GLY A 39 -4.90 15.61 12.55
C GLY A 39 -6.05 15.26 11.61
N ASN A 40 -6.40 16.21 10.74
CA ASN A 40 -7.54 16.06 9.83
C ASN A 40 -7.11 16.21 8.39
N VAL A 41 -7.66 15.36 7.54
CA VAL A 41 -7.48 15.43 6.09
C VAL A 41 -8.84 15.41 5.39
N PRO A 42 -9.00 16.12 4.26
CA PRO A 42 -10.28 16.22 3.57
C PRO A 42 -10.67 14.95 2.79
N THR A 43 -9.72 14.07 2.47
CA THR A 43 -10.00 12.87 1.65
C THR A 43 -9.17 11.67 2.08
N TYR A 44 -9.68 10.47 1.77
CA TYR A 44 -8.92 9.22 1.96
C TYR A 44 -7.65 9.19 1.10
N ALA A 45 -7.69 9.76 -0.10
CA ALA A 45 -6.51 9.87 -0.95
C ALA A 45 -5.36 10.65 -0.29
N GLN A 46 -5.69 11.75 0.41
CA GLN A 46 -4.70 12.53 1.15
C GLN A 46 -4.17 11.80 2.38
N LYS A 47 -5.07 11.11 3.12
CA LYS A 47 -4.68 10.24 4.23
C LYS A 47 -3.64 9.22 3.78
N HIS A 48 -3.92 8.48 2.71
CA HIS A 48 -3.01 7.49 2.15
C HIS A 48 -1.70 8.13 1.61
N ALA A 49 -1.77 9.32 1.00
CA ALA A 49 -0.58 10.02 0.55
C ALA A 49 0.33 10.43 1.70
N ALA A 50 -0.24 10.87 2.83
CA ALA A 50 0.51 11.21 4.04
C ALA A 50 1.22 9.99 4.65
N GLU A 51 0.52 8.86 4.76
CA GLU A 51 1.10 7.58 5.18
C GLU A 51 2.29 7.19 4.29
N ARG A 52 2.09 7.22 2.98
CA ARG A 52 3.14 6.88 2.00
C ARG A 52 4.32 7.85 2.04
N ALA A 53 4.09 9.13 2.33
CA ALA A 53 5.17 10.10 2.52
C ALA A 53 6.02 9.74 3.75
N ALA A 54 5.40 9.39 4.86
CA ALA A 54 6.12 8.96 6.06
C ALA A 54 6.89 7.64 5.84
N GLU A 55 6.32 6.68 5.11
CA GLU A 55 6.97 5.40 4.78
C GLU A 55 8.26 5.56 3.96
N ARG A 56 8.35 6.58 3.11
CA ARG A 56 9.55 6.85 2.29
C ARG A 56 10.75 7.29 3.13
N VAL A 57 10.54 7.76 4.35
CA VAL A 57 11.61 8.27 5.19
C VAL A 57 12.38 7.13 5.84
N SER A 58 13.68 7.05 5.54
CA SER A 58 14.55 6.04 6.14
C SER A 58 14.68 6.23 7.66
N GLY A 59 14.51 5.14 8.40
CA GLY A 59 14.55 5.11 9.86
C GLY A 59 13.17 4.96 10.53
N VAL A 60 12.08 5.07 9.77
CA VAL A 60 10.73 4.75 10.26
C VAL A 60 10.60 3.25 10.46
N ARG A 61 10.25 2.84 11.68
CA ARG A 61 10.07 1.43 12.08
C ARG A 61 8.61 0.99 12.08
N ALA A 62 7.71 1.91 12.47
CA ALA A 62 6.27 1.70 12.48
C ALA A 62 5.57 3.04 12.35
N ILE A 63 4.32 3.02 11.87
CA ILE A 63 3.46 4.18 11.76
C ILE A 63 2.16 3.89 12.51
N ALA A 64 1.82 4.75 13.48
CA ALA A 64 0.50 4.84 14.07
C ALA A 64 -0.26 5.95 13.32
N GLU A 65 -1.33 5.55 12.65
CA GLU A 65 -2.08 6.43 11.77
C GLU A 65 -3.39 6.83 12.46
N GLU A 66 -3.43 8.07 12.97
CA GLU A 66 -4.55 8.66 13.70
C GLU A 66 -5.14 9.88 12.95
N LEU A 67 -5.02 9.88 11.60
CA LEU A 67 -5.62 10.93 10.78
C LEU A 67 -7.12 10.68 10.62
N GLU A 68 -7.92 11.69 10.93
CA GLU A 68 -9.37 11.68 10.70
C GLU A 68 -9.71 12.26 9.33
N ILE A 69 -10.64 11.63 8.62
CA ILE A 69 -11.16 12.17 7.37
C ILE A 69 -12.36 13.07 7.66
N LYS A 70 -12.17 14.37 7.45
CA LYS A 70 -13.24 15.38 7.52
C LYS A 70 -13.60 15.84 6.12
N LEU A 71 -14.53 15.11 5.50
CA LEU A 71 -15.02 15.47 4.17
C LEU A 71 -15.71 16.85 4.21
N PRO A 72 -15.31 17.80 3.34
CA PRO A 72 -16.10 18.98 3.09
C PRO A 72 -17.51 18.60 2.62
N THR A 73 -18.55 19.35 3.02
CA THR A 73 -19.94 19.05 2.65
C THR A 73 -20.14 18.89 1.13
N ALA A 74 -19.41 19.63 0.33
CA ALA A 74 -19.45 19.50 -1.13
C ALA A 74 -18.94 18.13 -1.65
N LEU A 75 -18.15 17.42 -0.86
CA LEU A 75 -17.59 16.11 -1.18
C LEU A 75 -18.34 14.96 -0.51
N GLU A 76 -19.34 15.24 0.33
CA GLU A 76 -20.18 14.20 0.91
C GLU A 76 -20.98 13.48 -0.18
N ARG A 77 -21.02 12.17 -0.12
CA ARG A 77 -21.77 11.29 -1.02
C ARG A 77 -22.46 10.22 -0.19
N THR A 78 -23.61 9.76 -0.69
CA THR A 78 -24.30 8.61 -0.09
C THR A 78 -23.54 7.32 -0.41
N ASP A 79 -23.70 6.30 0.43
CA ASP A 79 -23.11 4.97 0.16
C ASP A 79 -23.58 4.42 -1.19
N THR A 80 -24.80 4.72 -1.60
CA THR A 80 -25.34 4.34 -2.91
C THR A 80 -24.58 5.02 -4.05
N ASP A 81 -24.31 6.33 -3.94
CA ASP A 81 -23.54 7.06 -4.97
C ASP A 81 -22.12 6.53 -5.08
N ILE A 82 -21.49 6.27 -3.92
CA ILE A 82 -20.13 5.71 -3.88
C ILE A 82 -20.11 4.30 -4.48
N ALA A 83 -21.11 3.47 -4.18
CA ALA A 83 -21.21 2.11 -4.70
C ALA A 83 -21.37 2.09 -6.22
N HIS A 84 -22.22 2.95 -6.78
CA HIS A 84 -22.34 3.10 -8.23
C HIS A 84 -21.02 3.55 -8.86
N ALA A 85 -20.43 4.62 -8.34
CA ALA A 85 -19.16 5.12 -8.85
C ALA A 85 -18.03 4.06 -8.76
N ALA A 86 -18.00 3.29 -7.68
CA ALA A 86 -17.02 2.22 -7.51
C ALA A 86 -17.24 1.08 -8.51
N ALA A 87 -18.48 0.64 -8.72
CA ALA A 87 -18.81 -0.38 -9.71
C ALA A 87 -18.43 0.06 -11.13
N ASP A 88 -18.76 1.30 -11.50
CA ASP A 88 -18.42 1.87 -12.80
C ASP A 88 -16.89 1.92 -12.97
N MET A 89 -16.14 2.42 -11.98
CA MET A 89 -14.68 2.50 -12.07
C MET A 89 -14.01 1.14 -12.18
N LEU A 90 -14.52 0.12 -11.47
CA LEU A 90 -14.00 -1.24 -11.57
C LEU A 90 -14.27 -1.85 -12.95
N THR A 91 -15.42 -1.56 -13.55
CA THR A 91 -15.78 -2.02 -14.91
C THR A 91 -14.95 -1.32 -15.99
N TRP A 92 -14.64 -0.03 -15.81
CA TRP A 92 -13.86 0.74 -16.79
C TRP A 92 -12.35 0.48 -16.71
N ASP A 93 -11.85 -0.03 -15.59
CA ASP A 93 -10.41 -0.32 -15.44
C ASP A 93 -10.07 -1.66 -16.07
N ILE A 94 -9.39 -1.62 -17.21
CA ILE A 94 -8.99 -2.80 -18.02
C ILE A 94 -8.12 -3.81 -17.25
N GLU A 95 -7.47 -3.38 -16.17
CA GLU A 95 -6.65 -4.26 -15.34
C GLU A 95 -7.50 -5.07 -14.34
N VAL A 96 -8.75 -4.66 -14.08
CA VAL A 96 -9.63 -5.29 -13.09
C VAL A 96 -10.51 -6.36 -13.76
N PRO A 97 -10.54 -7.61 -13.23
CA PRO A 97 -11.48 -8.63 -13.69
C PRO A 97 -12.87 -8.36 -13.09
N ASP A 98 -13.62 -7.42 -13.67
CA ASP A 98 -14.90 -6.90 -13.17
C ASP A 98 -15.98 -7.99 -12.99
N ASP A 99 -15.95 -9.04 -13.81
CA ASP A 99 -16.85 -10.22 -13.69
C ASP A 99 -16.62 -11.04 -12.40
N LYS A 100 -15.45 -10.88 -11.75
CA LYS A 100 -15.04 -11.65 -10.56
C LYS A 100 -14.94 -10.82 -9.29
N VAL A 101 -15.15 -9.51 -9.39
CA VAL A 101 -14.97 -8.57 -8.29
C VAL A 101 -16.31 -7.94 -7.90
N LYS A 102 -16.55 -7.81 -6.61
CA LYS A 102 -17.76 -7.18 -6.04
C LYS A 102 -17.35 -6.07 -5.09
N VAL A 103 -18.18 -5.04 -5.01
CA VAL A 103 -17.99 -3.92 -4.12
C VAL A 103 -19.15 -3.80 -3.15
N LYS A 104 -18.86 -3.45 -1.89
CA LYS A 104 -19.80 -3.09 -0.84
C LYS A 104 -19.35 -1.77 -0.22
N VAL A 105 -20.31 -0.90 0.10
CA VAL A 105 -20.02 0.38 0.76
C VAL A 105 -20.85 0.51 2.03
N GLU A 106 -20.21 0.90 3.12
CA GLU A 106 -20.84 1.17 4.42
C GLU A 106 -20.20 2.40 5.06
N ASN A 107 -20.97 3.45 5.29
CA ASN A 107 -20.50 4.72 5.89
C ASN A 107 -19.27 5.30 5.18
N GLY A 108 -19.24 5.24 3.85
CA GLY A 108 -18.12 5.65 3.01
C GLY A 108 -16.93 4.68 2.99
N TRP A 109 -16.99 3.55 3.72
CA TRP A 109 -15.97 2.52 3.68
C TRP A 109 -16.25 1.54 2.55
N VAL A 110 -15.33 1.43 1.59
CA VAL A 110 -15.44 0.57 0.42
C VAL A 110 -14.74 -0.77 0.70
N THR A 111 -15.49 -1.87 0.62
CA THR A 111 -14.94 -3.22 0.67
C THR A 111 -15.01 -3.83 -0.72
N ILE A 112 -13.87 -4.29 -1.23
CA ILE A 112 -13.76 -4.98 -2.51
C ILE A 112 -13.48 -6.46 -2.21
N ASP A 113 -14.31 -7.36 -2.71
CA ASP A 113 -14.13 -8.81 -2.54
C ASP A 113 -14.22 -9.52 -3.89
N GLY A 114 -13.64 -10.71 -3.98
CA GLY A 114 -13.65 -11.52 -5.19
C GLY A 114 -12.35 -12.26 -5.44
N GLU A 115 -12.07 -12.51 -6.71
CA GLU A 115 -10.88 -13.25 -7.14
C GLU A 115 -10.16 -12.53 -8.28
N ALA A 116 -8.83 -12.57 -8.26
CA ALA A 116 -7.98 -12.10 -9.34
C ALA A 116 -6.92 -13.16 -9.67
N ASP A 117 -6.42 -13.12 -10.88
CA ASP A 117 -5.35 -14.03 -11.31
C ASP A 117 -3.96 -13.51 -10.91
N TRP A 118 -3.84 -12.18 -10.67
CA TRP A 118 -2.57 -11.51 -10.41
C TRP A 118 -2.69 -10.41 -9.35
N GLN A 119 -1.61 -10.19 -8.61
CA GLN A 119 -1.54 -9.14 -7.61
C GLN A 119 -1.76 -7.73 -8.19
N TYR A 120 -1.25 -7.44 -9.40
CA TYR A 120 -1.45 -6.12 -10.01
C TYR A 120 -2.93 -5.80 -10.24
N GLN A 121 -3.76 -6.82 -10.57
CA GLN A 121 -5.21 -6.67 -10.72
C GLN A 121 -5.89 -6.31 -9.39
N LYS A 122 -5.49 -6.99 -8.31
CA LYS A 122 -5.93 -6.65 -6.95
C LYS A 122 -5.55 -5.21 -6.59
N SER A 123 -4.33 -4.81 -6.88
CA SER A 123 -3.85 -3.45 -6.63
C SER A 123 -4.55 -2.41 -7.51
N ALA A 124 -4.88 -2.75 -8.77
CA ALA A 124 -5.63 -1.89 -9.68
C ALA A 124 -7.04 -1.63 -9.14
N ALA A 125 -7.75 -2.66 -8.69
CA ALA A 125 -9.08 -2.53 -8.10
C ALA A 125 -9.08 -1.56 -6.90
N GLU A 126 -8.09 -1.67 -6.00
CA GLU A 126 -7.95 -0.76 -4.87
C GLU A 126 -7.65 0.68 -5.31
N ARG A 127 -6.74 0.84 -6.27
CA ARG A 127 -6.36 2.14 -6.83
C ARG A 127 -7.55 2.83 -7.50
N ALA A 128 -8.38 2.06 -8.22
CA ALA A 128 -9.57 2.58 -8.91
C ALA A 128 -10.57 3.25 -7.95
N VAL A 129 -10.80 2.68 -6.77
CA VAL A 129 -11.80 3.20 -5.83
C VAL A 129 -11.24 4.19 -4.82
N ARG A 130 -9.94 4.20 -4.58
CA ARG A 130 -9.29 5.03 -3.55
C ARG A 130 -9.53 6.53 -3.73
N TYR A 131 -9.64 6.98 -4.97
CA TYR A 131 -9.78 8.41 -5.32
C TYR A 131 -11.22 8.85 -5.50
N LEU A 132 -12.20 7.98 -5.26
CA LEU A 132 -13.60 8.35 -5.39
C LEU A 132 -14.03 9.33 -4.29
N THR A 133 -14.83 10.31 -4.69
CA THR A 133 -15.38 11.29 -3.77
C THR A 133 -16.29 10.60 -2.75
N GLY A 134 -16.15 10.96 -1.49
CA GLY A 134 -16.94 10.38 -0.39
C GLY A 134 -16.27 9.17 0.29
N VAL A 135 -15.26 8.56 -0.33
CA VAL A 135 -14.57 7.41 0.26
C VAL A 135 -13.79 7.82 1.51
N ARG A 136 -14.00 7.05 2.59
CA ARG A 136 -13.34 7.20 3.89
C ARG A 136 -12.32 6.10 4.20
N GLY A 137 -12.38 4.99 3.45
CA GLY A 137 -11.46 3.88 3.60
C GLY A 137 -11.72 2.79 2.58
N VAL A 138 -10.71 1.94 2.35
CA VAL A 138 -10.80 0.81 1.42
C VAL A 138 -10.27 -0.45 2.08
N SER A 139 -11.08 -1.53 2.03
CA SER A 139 -10.65 -2.89 2.38
C SER A 139 -10.62 -3.74 1.13
N ASN A 140 -9.43 -4.18 0.73
CA ASN A 140 -9.25 -5.01 -0.45
C ASN A 140 -9.10 -6.48 -0.06
N LEU A 141 -10.20 -7.22 -0.11
CA LEU A 141 -10.30 -8.64 0.24
C LEU A 141 -10.18 -9.58 -0.98
N ILE A 142 -9.82 -9.05 -2.16
CA ILE A 142 -9.62 -9.86 -3.36
C ILE A 142 -8.56 -10.94 -3.08
N ARG A 143 -8.89 -12.18 -3.40
CA ARG A 143 -8.01 -13.34 -3.29
C ARG A 143 -7.34 -13.63 -4.63
N ILE A 144 -6.05 -13.94 -4.60
CA ILE A 144 -5.33 -14.33 -5.81
C ILE A 144 -5.46 -15.84 -6.00
N LYS A 145 -5.97 -16.24 -7.17
CA LYS A 145 -6.05 -17.68 -7.54
C LYS A 145 -4.65 -18.24 -7.80
N PRO A 146 -4.31 -19.42 -7.25
CA PRO A 146 -3.08 -20.10 -7.63
C PRO A 146 -3.09 -20.45 -9.11
N ARG A 147 -2.13 -19.93 -9.87
CA ARG A 147 -1.79 -20.52 -11.17
C ARG A 147 -0.70 -21.56 -10.93
N VAL A 148 -0.94 -22.80 -11.36
CA VAL A 148 0.07 -23.86 -11.30
C VAL A 148 1.23 -23.45 -12.20
N SER A 149 2.31 -22.97 -11.58
CA SER A 149 3.57 -22.70 -12.25
C SER A 149 4.60 -23.73 -11.82
N THR A 150 5.15 -24.45 -12.79
CA THR A 150 6.25 -25.41 -12.59
C THR A 150 7.64 -24.73 -12.64
N TYR A 151 7.66 -23.41 -12.71
CA TYR A 151 8.92 -22.66 -12.86
C TYR A 151 9.51 -22.25 -11.51
N ASP A 152 10.83 -22.11 -11.44
CA ASP A 152 11.56 -21.71 -10.23
C ASP A 152 11.26 -20.25 -9.83
N VAL A 153 10.17 -20.09 -9.07
CA VAL A 153 9.67 -18.79 -8.57
C VAL A 153 10.77 -18.05 -7.80
N SER A 154 11.57 -18.76 -7.00
CA SER A 154 12.63 -18.15 -6.19
C SER A 154 13.69 -17.46 -7.05
N GLN A 155 14.10 -18.10 -8.16
CA GLN A 155 15.12 -17.52 -9.06
C GLN A 155 14.58 -16.27 -9.76
N HIS A 156 13.34 -16.31 -10.24
CA HIS A 156 12.69 -15.16 -10.89
C HIS A 156 12.58 -13.96 -9.95
N ILE A 157 12.26 -14.19 -8.68
CA ILE A 157 12.18 -13.12 -7.68
C ILE A 157 13.56 -12.52 -7.42
N LYS A 158 14.60 -13.36 -7.24
CA LYS A 158 15.97 -12.87 -7.08
C LYS A 158 16.45 -12.04 -8.25
N ASP A 159 16.11 -12.45 -9.47
CA ASP A 159 16.47 -11.70 -10.68
C ASP A 159 15.65 -10.40 -10.81
N ALA A 160 14.41 -10.38 -10.37
CA ALA A 160 13.60 -9.16 -10.29
C ALA A 160 14.17 -8.18 -9.26
N LEU A 161 14.52 -8.65 -8.07
CA LEU A 161 15.16 -7.82 -7.03
C LEU A 161 16.51 -7.24 -7.50
N ARG A 162 17.32 -8.02 -8.23
CA ARG A 162 18.60 -7.53 -8.80
C ARG A 162 18.40 -6.46 -9.87
N ARG A 163 17.32 -6.49 -10.63
CA ARG A 163 17.00 -5.48 -11.65
C ARG A 163 16.51 -4.17 -11.03
N THR A 164 15.88 -4.24 -9.88
CA THR A 164 15.45 -3.07 -9.12
C THR A 164 16.68 -2.56 -8.33
N ALA A 165 17.51 -1.75 -9.00
CA ALA A 165 18.88 -1.39 -8.61
C ALA A 165 19.06 -0.72 -7.22
N GLU A 166 18.00 -0.49 -6.48
CA GLU A 166 18.02 0.16 -5.17
C GLU A 166 18.04 -0.85 -3.99
N THR A 167 17.75 -2.13 -4.26
CA THR A 167 17.69 -3.14 -3.22
C THR A 167 18.99 -3.93 -3.20
N ASP A 168 19.67 -3.94 -2.06
CA ASP A 168 20.85 -4.79 -1.84
C ASP A 168 20.38 -6.25 -1.74
N ALA A 169 20.23 -6.90 -2.91
CA ALA A 169 19.67 -8.25 -3.08
C ALA A 169 20.37 -9.31 -2.21
N ASN A 170 21.57 -9.02 -1.69
CA ASN A 170 22.31 -9.90 -0.81
C ASN A 170 21.80 -9.88 0.63
N ARG A 171 20.99 -8.88 1.01
CA ARG A 171 20.41 -8.76 2.35
C ARG A 171 19.04 -9.41 2.47
N ILE A 172 18.43 -9.80 1.33
CA ILE A 172 17.10 -10.40 1.29
C ILE A 172 17.21 -11.86 0.90
N GLN A 173 16.75 -12.74 1.79
CA GLN A 173 16.58 -14.15 1.53
C GLN A 173 15.16 -14.41 1.02
N VAL A 174 15.05 -15.15 -0.09
CA VAL A 174 13.80 -15.49 -0.73
C VAL A 174 13.62 -17.01 -0.70
N GLU A 175 12.56 -17.46 -0.03
CA GLU A 175 12.11 -18.85 -0.01
C GLU A 175 10.77 -18.93 -0.73
N ALA A 176 10.59 -19.86 -1.66
CA ALA A 176 9.34 -20.06 -2.38
C ALA A 176 8.91 -21.53 -2.28
N GLN A 177 7.67 -21.75 -1.86
CA GLN A 177 7.06 -23.07 -1.76
C GLN A 177 5.57 -23.01 -2.08
N SER A 178 5.13 -23.80 -3.04
CA SER A 178 3.69 -23.96 -3.40
C SER A 178 2.95 -22.64 -3.63
N GLY A 179 3.59 -21.69 -4.31
CA GLY A 179 3.01 -20.36 -4.58
C GLY A 179 3.11 -19.36 -3.42
N LYS A 180 3.55 -19.79 -2.23
CA LYS A 180 3.85 -18.89 -1.13
C LYS A 180 5.32 -18.50 -1.17
N VAL A 181 5.60 -17.19 -1.11
CA VAL A 181 6.95 -16.62 -1.02
C VAL A 181 7.16 -16.06 0.39
N THR A 182 8.28 -16.40 1.01
CA THR A 182 8.70 -15.80 2.27
C THR A 182 9.93 -14.94 2.02
N LEU A 183 9.85 -13.66 2.37
CA LEU A 183 10.96 -12.71 2.34
C LEU A 183 11.53 -12.55 3.75
N ARG A 184 12.85 -12.74 3.92
CA ARG A 184 13.55 -12.56 5.19
C ARG A 184 14.77 -11.68 5.00
N GLY A 185 15.17 -10.98 6.05
CA GLY A 185 16.38 -10.16 6.04
C GLY A 185 16.12 -8.74 6.50
N SER A 186 16.95 -7.80 6.04
CA SER A 186 16.84 -6.40 6.44
C SER A 186 16.82 -5.45 5.23
N VAL A 187 16.03 -4.40 5.36
CA VAL A 187 15.92 -3.29 4.42
C VAL A 187 16.10 -1.96 5.16
N ARG A 188 16.42 -0.88 4.45
CA ARG A 188 16.73 0.42 5.06
C ARG A 188 15.49 1.28 5.30
N SER A 189 14.41 1.01 4.55
CA SER A 189 13.19 1.81 4.59
C SER A 189 11.95 0.97 4.26
N TRP A 190 10.78 1.53 4.56
CA TRP A 190 9.51 0.99 4.13
C TRP A 190 9.39 0.94 2.59
N ALA A 191 9.97 1.91 1.90
CA ALA A 191 9.98 1.93 0.44
C ALA A 191 10.73 0.71 -0.13
N GLU A 192 11.94 0.41 0.39
CA GLU A 192 12.67 -0.81 0.00
C GLU A 192 11.90 -2.10 0.33
N ARG A 193 11.20 -2.14 1.47
CA ARG A 193 10.34 -3.25 1.86
C ARG A 193 9.23 -3.50 0.86
N GLN A 194 8.54 -2.43 0.46
CA GLN A 194 7.45 -2.50 -0.52
C GLN A 194 7.97 -2.86 -1.93
N ASP A 195 9.17 -2.39 -2.30
CA ASP A 195 9.78 -2.75 -3.56
C ASP A 195 10.13 -4.24 -3.61
N ALA A 196 10.63 -4.79 -2.51
CA ALA A 196 10.90 -6.23 -2.38
C ALA A 196 9.60 -7.05 -2.45
N GLU A 197 8.54 -6.61 -1.78
CA GLU A 197 7.23 -7.25 -1.83
C GLU A 197 6.63 -7.21 -3.24
N ARG A 198 6.67 -6.06 -3.90
CA ARG A 198 6.23 -5.93 -5.31
C ARG A 198 7.00 -6.85 -6.24
N ALA A 199 8.32 -6.91 -6.09
CA ALA A 199 9.16 -7.82 -6.87
C ALA A 199 8.75 -9.28 -6.69
N ALA A 200 8.44 -9.69 -5.45
CA ALA A 200 7.92 -11.03 -5.17
C ALA A 200 6.60 -11.31 -5.89
N TRP A 201 5.68 -10.35 -5.90
CA TRP A 201 4.39 -10.48 -6.57
C TRP A 201 4.45 -10.49 -8.11
N THR A 202 5.55 -10.05 -8.73
CA THR A 202 5.72 -10.11 -10.19
C THR A 202 6.07 -11.50 -10.69
N ALA A 203 6.47 -12.42 -9.81
CA ALA A 203 6.82 -13.77 -10.21
C ALA A 203 5.55 -14.59 -10.49
N SER A 204 5.56 -15.31 -11.61
CA SER A 204 4.44 -16.17 -12.01
C SER A 204 4.19 -17.26 -10.98
N GLY A 205 2.93 -17.44 -10.58
CA GLY A 205 2.51 -18.47 -9.63
C GLY A 205 2.58 -18.06 -8.16
N VAL A 206 2.94 -16.82 -7.84
CA VAL A 206 2.88 -16.31 -6.47
C VAL A 206 1.43 -15.98 -6.11
N THR A 207 0.96 -16.57 -5.02
CA THR A 207 -0.39 -16.42 -4.49
C THR A 207 -0.42 -15.81 -3.10
N ALA A 208 0.71 -15.87 -2.39
CA ALA A 208 0.89 -15.24 -1.09
C ALA A 208 2.35 -14.80 -0.90
N VAL A 209 2.54 -13.64 -0.28
CA VAL A 209 3.85 -13.17 0.18
C VAL A 209 3.81 -13.02 1.69
N ASP A 210 4.73 -13.73 2.36
CA ASP A 210 4.95 -13.66 3.81
C ASP A 210 6.17 -12.77 4.05
N ASP A 211 5.92 -11.49 4.27
CA ASP A 211 6.96 -10.49 4.45
C ASP A 211 7.45 -10.45 5.91
N LYS A 212 8.67 -10.96 6.11
CA LYS A 212 9.42 -10.97 7.39
C LYS A 212 10.65 -10.08 7.35
N LEU A 213 10.65 -9.07 6.48
CA LEU A 213 11.74 -8.10 6.40
C LEU A 213 11.71 -7.17 7.60
N MET A 214 12.89 -6.94 8.15
CA MET A 214 13.11 -5.98 9.23
C MET A 214 13.67 -4.68 8.67
N ILE A 215 13.18 -3.55 9.16
CA ILE A 215 13.74 -2.24 8.80
C ILE A 215 14.91 -1.98 9.74
N SER A 216 16.11 -1.96 9.15
CA SER A 216 17.36 -1.67 9.84
C SER A 216 18.12 -0.62 9.05
N PRO A 217 18.10 0.63 9.51
CA PRO A 217 18.76 1.76 8.85
C PRO A 217 20.28 1.64 8.85
#